data_70815d9ee6ce84a61397030bc4e2fe11
#
_entry.id   70815d9ee6ce84a61397030bc4e2fe11
#
_cell.length_a   1.000
_cell.length_b   1.000
_cell.length_c   1.000
_cell.angle_alpha   90.00
_cell.angle_beta   90.00
_cell.angle_gamma   90.00
#
_symmetry.space_group_name_H-M   'P 1'
#
loop_
_entity.id
_entity.type
_entity.pdbx_description
1 polymer ?
#
loop_
_entity_poly.entity_id
_entity_poly.type
_entity_poly.pdbx_seq_one_letter_code
_entity_poly.pdbx_strand_id
1 'polypeptide(L)'
;MPCAAGQNVVGIRYRIPKAGWVRFRWSRQVPQDVKSFRVTMDRAGRWHVAFAAVPDPIPGPGNGEVVGIDRGVAVSAALSTGELLCCPGLPGRQQQRLRRLERRLARAKRGSERRKQVKRAIARLKGRDADIRKDWCEKTSTSLACRFDVIRVEDLKIGSMTRSAKGTAAEPGRNVRQKAGLNREILRSGRGLLVRRLHDKAPGRVEKVRPAYTGQRCSACGHIAAGSRESQALFRCAACGNTLNADVNAARNIAAGHAVTARGGEGVARPVNREPQPVLLPTV
;
A
#
# COMPACT_ATOMS: atom_id res chain seq x y z
N MET A 1 -15.89 20.00 -8.95
CA MET A 1 -17.14 20.14 -8.18
C MET A 1 -16.75 20.25 -6.71
N PRO A 2 -17.02 21.37 -6.02
CA PRO A 2 -16.68 21.54 -4.62
C PRO A 2 -17.56 20.64 -3.76
N CYS A 3 -16.97 19.98 -2.77
CA CYS A 3 -17.67 19.25 -1.74
C CYS A 3 -18.59 20.20 -0.96
N ALA A 4 -19.88 20.03 -1.08
CA ALA A 4 -20.85 20.75 -0.26
C ALA A 4 -20.61 20.38 1.22
N ALA A 5 -20.07 21.30 1.97
CA ALA A 5 -20.06 21.29 3.42
C ALA A 5 -21.50 21.57 3.90
N GLY A 6 -21.99 20.77 4.83
CA GLY A 6 -23.16 21.09 5.62
C GLY A 6 -24.45 20.38 5.26
N GLN A 7 -24.47 19.05 5.25
CA GLN A 7 -25.73 18.32 5.42
C GLN A 7 -25.81 17.77 6.84
N ASN A 8 -26.86 18.20 7.55
CA ASN A 8 -27.24 17.72 8.86
C ASN A 8 -27.23 16.20 8.90
N VAL A 9 -26.47 15.63 9.83
CA VAL A 9 -26.36 14.19 10.05
C VAL A 9 -27.69 13.68 10.55
N VAL A 10 -28.57 13.32 9.63
CA VAL A 10 -29.83 12.62 9.96
C VAL A 10 -29.45 11.24 10.49
N GLY A 11 -29.71 10.98 11.75
CA GLY A 11 -29.48 9.68 12.37
C GLY A 11 -30.48 8.66 11.78
N ILE A 12 -30.02 7.85 10.84
CA ILE A 12 -30.84 6.77 10.28
C ILE A 12 -30.89 5.61 11.26
N ARG A 13 -32.10 5.08 11.46
CA ARG A 13 -32.32 3.84 12.19
C ARG A 13 -32.46 2.69 11.21
N TYR A 14 -31.78 1.61 11.48
CA TYR A 14 -31.93 0.37 10.71
C TYR A 14 -32.32 -0.77 11.65
N ARG A 15 -33.29 -1.58 11.23
CA ARG A 15 -33.71 -2.74 12.00
C ARG A 15 -32.76 -3.90 11.70
N ILE A 16 -31.98 -4.30 12.68
CA ILE A 16 -31.12 -5.48 12.59
C ILE A 16 -31.90 -6.65 13.21
N PRO A 17 -32.08 -7.77 12.50
CA PRO A 17 -32.70 -8.97 13.08
C PRO A 17 -31.99 -9.35 14.38
N LYS A 18 -32.76 -9.67 15.41
CA LYS A 18 -32.33 -10.03 16.78
C LYS A 18 -31.67 -8.90 17.59
N ALA A 19 -31.30 -7.76 17.01
CA ALA A 19 -30.71 -6.62 17.71
C ALA A 19 -31.65 -5.40 17.77
N GLY A 20 -32.78 -5.42 17.07
CA GLY A 20 -33.73 -4.32 17.04
C GLY A 20 -33.29 -3.13 16.20
N TRP A 21 -33.74 -1.93 16.59
CA TRP A 21 -33.41 -0.68 15.89
C TRP A 21 -32.07 -0.13 16.34
N VAL A 22 -31.12 -0.02 15.39
CA VAL A 22 -29.77 0.52 15.63
C VAL A 22 -29.66 1.87 14.93
N ARG A 23 -29.19 2.87 15.67
CA ARG A 23 -28.87 4.19 15.16
C ARG A 23 -27.42 4.23 14.72
N PHE A 24 -27.11 4.71 13.49
CA PHE A 24 -25.74 4.91 13.03
C PHE A 24 -25.57 6.26 12.33
N ARG A 25 -24.35 6.75 12.34
CA ARG A 25 -23.98 7.98 11.64
C ARG A 25 -23.82 7.71 10.16
N TRP A 26 -24.57 8.42 9.37
CA TRP A 26 -24.46 8.38 7.91
C TRP A 26 -23.19 9.09 7.48
N SER A 27 -22.23 8.41 6.88
CA SER A 27 -20.93 8.98 6.47
C SER A 27 -20.76 9.08 4.96
N ARG A 28 -21.62 8.40 4.19
CA ARG A 28 -21.61 8.38 2.71
C ARG A 28 -23.00 8.09 2.21
N GLN A 29 -23.32 8.52 0.98
CA GLN A 29 -24.54 8.08 0.32
C GLN A 29 -24.53 6.55 0.15
N VAL A 30 -25.69 5.93 0.36
CA VAL A 30 -25.86 4.50 0.08
C VAL A 30 -26.10 4.36 -1.41
N PRO A 31 -25.39 3.45 -2.09
CA PRO A 31 -25.69 3.11 -3.46
C PRO A 31 -27.14 2.65 -3.62
N GLN A 32 -27.77 2.94 -4.75
CA GLN A 32 -29.17 2.58 -4.98
C GLN A 32 -29.36 1.05 -5.06
N ASP A 33 -28.41 0.32 -5.62
CA ASP A 33 -28.49 -1.14 -5.85
C ASP A 33 -27.84 -1.98 -4.75
N VAL A 34 -28.12 -1.67 -3.50
CA VAL A 34 -27.60 -2.46 -2.37
C VAL A 34 -28.30 -3.81 -2.29
N LYS A 35 -27.58 -4.87 -2.61
CA LYS A 35 -28.08 -6.26 -2.52
C LYS A 35 -28.06 -6.82 -1.11
N SER A 36 -27.12 -6.42 -0.30
CA SER A 36 -26.98 -6.88 1.08
C SER A 36 -26.15 -5.91 1.92
N PHE A 37 -26.19 -6.07 3.23
CA PHE A 37 -25.34 -5.33 4.13
C PHE A 37 -24.72 -6.25 5.19
N ARG A 38 -23.59 -5.82 5.74
CA ARG A 38 -22.93 -6.52 6.83
C ARG A 38 -22.65 -5.54 7.97
N VAL A 39 -22.98 -5.95 9.19
CA VAL A 39 -22.62 -5.22 10.40
C VAL A 39 -21.44 -5.93 11.07
N THR A 40 -20.38 -5.20 11.35
CA THR A 40 -19.17 -5.75 11.98
C THR A 40 -18.65 -4.80 13.05
N MET A 41 -18.03 -5.36 14.07
CA MET A 41 -17.29 -4.60 15.06
C MET A 41 -15.78 -4.81 14.82
N ASP A 42 -15.04 -3.72 14.71
CA ASP A 42 -13.58 -3.80 14.58
C ASP A 42 -12.89 -4.05 15.93
N ARG A 43 -11.58 -4.30 15.88
CA ARG A 43 -10.77 -4.54 17.10
C ARG A 43 -10.67 -3.29 18.01
N ALA A 44 -11.02 -2.11 17.50
CA ALA A 44 -11.08 -0.87 18.27
C ALA A 44 -12.44 -0.69 19.00
N GLY A 45 -13.39 -1.62 18.78
CA GLY A 45 -14.74 -1.58 19.32
C GLY A 45 -15.68 -0.64 18.55
N ARG A 46 -15.35 -0.29 17.30
CA ARG A 46 -16.20 0.54 16.45
C ARG A 46 -17.08 -0.36 15.58
N TRP A 47 -18.36 -0.05 15.54
CA TRP A 47 -19.31 -0.72 14.67
C TRP A 47 -19.29 -0.10 13.27
N HIS A 48 -19.36 -0.92 12.27
CA HIS A 48 -19.39 -0.55 10.87
C HIS A 48 -20.56 -1.25 10.18
N VAL A 49 -21.25 -0.49 9.34
CA VAL A 49 -22.21 -1.04 8.38
C VAL A 49 -21.55 -0.98 7.00
N ALA A 50 -21.41 -2.11 6.34
CA ALA A 50 -20.88 -2.20 4.99
C ALA A 50 -22.00 -2.67 4.06
N PHE A 51 -22.27 -1.91 3.02
CA PHE A 51 -23.23 -2.25 1.98
C PHE A 51 -22.52 -2.93 0.81
N ALA A 52 -23.10 -4.02 0.32
CA ALA A 52 -22.60 -4.70 -0.87
C ALA A 52 -23.24 -4.05 -2.10
N ALA A 53 -22.44 -3.29 -2.81
CA ALA A 53 -22.79 -2.68 -4.08
C ALA A 53 -21.60 -2.80 -5.03
N VAL A 54 -21.88 -2.87 -6.32
CA VAL A 54 -20.85 -2.76 -7.36
C VAL A 54 -20.81 -1.29 -7.77
N PRO A 55 -19.74 -0.54 -7.47
CA PRO A 55 -19.65 0.85 -7.87
C PRO A 55 -19.46 0.95 -9.39
N ASP A 56 -19.96 2.02 -9.98
CA ASP A 56 -19.70 2.33 -11.38
C ASP A 56 -18.21 2.57 -11.59
N PRO A 57 -17.63 2.04 -12.67
CA PRO A 57 -16.25 2.32 -13.04
C PRO A 57 -16.07 3.80 -13.35
N ILE A 58 -14.89 4.33 -12.98
CA ILE A 58 -14.49 5.67 -13.42
C ILE A 58 -14.09 5.57 -14.89
N PRO A 59 -14.72 6.32 -15.82
CA PRO A 59 -14.32 6.29 -17.22
C PRO A 59 -12.89 6.82 -17.39
N GLY A 60 -12.20 6.36 -18.42
CA GLY A 60 -10.90 6.90 -18.81
C GLY A 60 -11.03 8.33 -19.35
N PRO A 61 -9.99 9.16 -19.23
CA PRO A 61 -10.02 10.53 -19.77
C PRO A 61 -10.02 10.57 -21.30
N GLY A 62 -9.69 9.48 -21.99
CA GLY A 62 -9.64 9.41 -23.45
C GLY A 62 -8.44 10.16 -24.07
N ASN A 63 -7.40 10.44 -23.27
CA ASN A 63 -6.20 11.16 -23.71
C ASN A 63 -5.07 10.25 -24.18
N GLY A 64 -5.25 8.92 -24.11
CA GLY A 64 -4.26 7.91 -24.46
C GLY A 64 -3.07 7.82 -23.50
N GLU A 65 -3.09 8.55 -22.37
CA GLU A 65 -1.97 8.58 -21.43
C GLU A 65 -1.81 7.29 -20.63
N VAL A 66 -0.56 6.82 -20.58
CA VAL A 66 -0.14 5.62 -19.83
C VAL A 66 0.71 6.04 -18.65
N VAL A 67 0.40 5.54 -17.45
CA VAL A 67 1.23 5.72 -16.28
C VAL A 67 1.77 4.39 -15.77
N GLY A 68 3.08 4.34 -15.49
CA GLY A 68 3.72 3.26 -14.74
C GLY A 68 3.84 3.65 -13.28
N ILE A 69 3.61 2.68 -12.39
CA ILE A 69 3.66 2.87 -10.94
C ILE A 69 4.62 1.86 -10.32
N ASP A 70 5.78 2.35 -9.88
CA ASP A 70 6.65 1.58 -8.98
C ASP A 70 6.19 1.73 -7.53
N ARG A 71 6.12 0.62 -6.79
CA ARG A 71 5.56 0.57 -5.43
C ARG A 71 6.62 0.20 -4.40
N GLY A 72 7.25 1.21 -3.84
CA GLY A 72 8.31 1.09 -2.84
C GLY A 72 7.84 1.07 -1.37
N VAL A 73 8.77 0.93 -0.44
CA VAL A 73 8.54 1.05 1.00
C VAL A 73 8.71 2.48 1.46
N ALA A 74 9.78 3.15 1.02
CA ALA A 74 10.05 4.55 1.33
C ALA A 74 9.07 5.47 0.59
N VAL A 75 8.96 5.29 -0.72
CA VAL A 75 7.95 5.92 -1.56
C VAL A 75 6.86 4.88 -1.83
N SER A 76 5.62 5.17 -1.47
CA SER A 76 4.51 4.21 -1.59
C SER A 76 4.12 3.95 -3.05
N ALA A 77 4.22 4.98 -3.89
CA ALA A 77 4.04 4.91 -5.33
C ALA A 77 4.86 6.01 -6.02
N ALA A 78 5.83 5.63 -6.86
CA ALA A 78 6.51 6.53 -7.77
C ALA A 78 5.85 6.42 -9.15
N LEU A 79 5.50 7.53 -9.76
CA LEU A 79 4.86 7.57 -11.06
C LEU A 79 5.90 7.82 -12.17
N SER A 80 5.65 7.30 -13.36
CA SER A 80 6.48 7.57 -14.54
C SER A 80 6.54 9.06 -14.93
N THR A 81 5.56 9.85 -14.47
CA THR A 81 5.53 11.32 -14.60
C THR A 81 6.57 12.03 -13.72
N GLY A 82 7.17 11.35 -12.74
CA GLY A 82 8.12 11.92 -11.77
C GLY A 82 7.52 12.19 -10.38
N GLU A 83 6.21 12.05 -10.23
CA GLU A 83 5.54 12.24 -8.93
C GLU A 83 5.90 11.12 -7.95
N LEU A 84 6.23 11.50 -6.70
CA LEU A 84 6.52 10.58 -5.60
C LEU A 84 5.42 10.68 -4.54
N LEU A 85 4.60 9.64 -4.43
CA LEU A 85 3.44 9.60 -3.55
C LEU A 85 3.75 8.77 -2.30
N CYS A 86 3.66 9.38 -1.12
CA CYS A 86 3.91 8.72 0.16
C CYS A 86 2.59 8.52 0.92
N CYS A 87 2.32 7.27 1.30
CA CYS A 87 1.18 6.97 2.15
C CYS A 87 1.41 7.51 3.56
N PRO A 88 0.57 8.43 4.05
CA PRO A 88 0.76 9.00 5.37
C PRO A 88 0.52 7.96 6.46
N GLY A 89 1.23 8.09 7.57
CA GLY A 89 1.01 7.29 8.77
C GLY A 89 0.39 8.11 9.88
N LEU A 90 0.35 7.53 11.09
CA LEU A 90 -0.05 8.28 12.27
C LEU A 90 0.85 9.52 12.48
N PRO A 91 0.29 10.66 12.91
CA PRO A 91 1.07 11.81 13.35
C PRO A 91 2.08 11.45 14.46
N GLY A 92 3.23 12.11 14.48
CA GLY A 92 4.36 11.78 15.38
C GLY A 92 3.97 11.60 16.85
N ARG A 93 3.13 12.49 17.41
CA ARG A 93 2.61 12.35 18.79
C ARG A 93 1.85 11.03 18.99
N GLN A 94 1.07 10.60 18.02
CA GLN A 94 0.31 9.34 18.09
C GLN A 94 1.20 8.12 17.91
N GLN A 95 2.24 8.19 17.08
CA GLN A 95 3.26 7.16 16.97
C GLN A 95 4.00 6.96 18.29
N GLN A 96 4.42 8.04 18.95
CA GLN A 96 5.05 7.99 20.27
C GLN A 96 4.12 7.39 21.32
N ARG A 97 2.83 7.79 21.31
CA ARG A 97 1.81 7.22 22.20
C ARG A 97 1.66 5.71 21.96
N LEU A 98 1.64 5.26 20.71
CA LEU A 98 1.56 3.84 20.37
C LEU A 98 2.76 3.08 20.93
N ARG A 99 3.99 3.57 20.74
CA ARG A 99 5.21 2.97 21.29
C ARG A 99 5.17 2.87 22.83
N ARG A 100 4.68 3.93 23.51
CA ARG A 100 4.51 3.91 24.99
C ARG A 100 3.49 2.86 25.45
N LEU A 101 2.39 2.73 24.73
CA LEU A 101 1.36 1.73 25.02
C LEU A 101 1.86 0.31 24.76
N GLU A 102 2.64 0.08 23.72
CA GLU A 102 3.24 -1.23 23.42
C GLU A 102 4.23 -1.64 24.52
N ARG A 103 5.06 -0.72 25.02
CA ARG A 103 5.93 -0.96 26.20
C ARG A 103 5.10 -1.27 27.45
N ARG A 104 4.00 -0.54 27.69
CA ARG A 104 3.09 -0.82 28.83
C ARG A 104 2.42 -2.18 28.68
N LEU A 105 2.02 -2.57 27.47
CA LEU A 105 1.44 -3.87 27.20
C LEU A 105 2.41 -5.02 27.52
N ALA A 106 3.68 -4.86 27.17
CA ALA A 106 4.73 -5.86 27.45
C ALA A 106 4.90 -6.13 28.94
N ARG A 107 4.78 -5.07 29.77
CA ARG A 107 4.94 -5.14 31.24
C ARG A 107 3.66 -5.52 31.99
N ALA A 108 2.50 -5.47 31.34
CA ALA A 108 1.22 -5.70 31.99
C ALA A 108 0.94 -7.21 32.23
N LYS A 109 0.49 -7.57 33.44
CA LYS A 109 0.12 -8.95 33.79
C LYS A 109 -0.93 -9.49 32.82
N ARG A 110 -0.73 -10.73 32.35
CA ARG A 110 -1.69 -11.42 31.47
C ARG A 110 -3.03 -11.55 32.19
N GLY A 111 -4.14 -11.35 31.48
CA GLY A 111 -5.50 -11.43 32.02
C GLY A 111 -6.00 -10.17 32.74
N SER A 112 -5.14 -9.25 33.22
CA SER A 112 -5.55 -8.06 33.97
C SER A 112 -6.40 -7.07 33.16
N GLU A 113 -7.33 -6.39 33.84
CA GLU A 113 -8.14 -5.32 33.21
C GLU A 113 -7.29 -4.18 32.65
N ARG A 114 -6.20 -3.84 33.34
CA ARG A 114 -5.22 -2.86 32.85
C ARG A 114 -4.65 -3.28 31.49
N ARG A 115 -4.34 -4.57 31.30
CA ARG A 115 -3.86 -5.09 30.01
C ARG A 115 -4.93 -5.01 28.95
N LYS A 116 -6.20 -5.29 29.27
CA LYS A 116 -7.32 -5.16 28.34
C LYS A 116 -7.51 -3.72 27.88
N GLN A 117 -7.45 -2.76 28.81
CA GLN A 117 -7.53 -1.32 28.50
C GLN A 117 -6.40 -0.86 27.57
N VAL A 118 -5.16 -1.27 27.84
CA VAL A 118 -4.01 -0.95 26.98
C VAL A 118 -4.17 -1.56 25.59
N LYS A 119 -4.63 -2.81 25.49
CA LYS A 119 -4.93 -3.44 24.18
C LYS A 119 -5.98 -2.66 23.39
N ARG A 120 -7.07 -2.20 24.05
CA ARG A 120 -8.10 -1.38 23.41
C ARG A 120 -7.52 -0.04 22.90
N ALA A 121 -6.67 0.61 23.71
CA ALA A 121 -6.02 1.86 23.32
C ALA A 121 -5.09 1.68 22.12
N ILE A 122 -4.30 0.59 22.07
CA ILE A 122 -3.46 0.22 20.93
C ILE A 122 -4.33 -0.06 19.69
N ALA A 123 -5.42 -0.80 19.85
CA ALA A 123 -6.32 -1.14 18.75
C ALA A 123 -6.94 0.12 18.12
N ARG A 124 -7.32 1.12 18.94
CA ARG A 124 -7.84 2.42 18.44
C ARG A 124 -6.80 3.17 17.59
N LEU A 125 -5.54 3.23 18.03
CA LEU A 125 -4.47 3.88 17.26
C LEU A 125 -4.16 3.12 15.96
N LYS A 126 -4.07 1.79 16.02
CA LYS A 126 -3.87 0.97 14.82
C LYS A 126 -5.06 1.03 13.84
N GLY A 127 -6.28 1.14 14.38
CA GLY A 127 -7.47 1.39 13.57
C GLY A 127 -7.38 2.72 12.83
N ARG A 128 -6.98 3.80 13.53
CA ARG A 128 -6.77 5.11 12.90
C ARG A 128 -5.68 5.09 11.82
N ASP A 129 -4.55 4.40 12.06
CA ASP A 129 -3.50 4.23 11.04
C ASP A 129 -4.03 3.51 9.78
N ALA A 130 -4.86 2.49 9.99
CA ALA A 130 -5.51 1.79 8.88
C ALA A 130 -6.52 2.68 8.12
N ASP A 131 -7.25 3.56 8.82
CA ASP A 131 -8.20 4.48 8.20
C ASP A 131 -7.48 5.54 7.35
N ILE A 132 -6.38 6.12 7.86
CA ILE A 132 -5.53 7.07 7.12
C ILE A 132 -5.02 6.43 5.82
N ARG A 133 -4.51 5.21 5.91
CA ARG A 133 -4.02 4.46 4.74
C ARG A 133 -5.13 4.15 3.74
N LYS A 134 -6.32 3.76 4.21
CA LYS A 134 -7.46 3.51 3.34
C LYS A 134 -7.88 4.80 2.61
N ASP A 135 -7.99 5.92 3.33
CA ASP A 135 -8.35 7.21 2.73
C ASP A 135 -7.35 7.63 1.66
N TRP A 136 -6.04 7.49 1.94
CA TRP A 136 -5.00 7.75 0.96
C TRP A 136 -5.13 6.87 -0.28
N CYS A 137 -5.32 5.55 -0.10
CA CYS A 137 -5.51 4.64 -1.23
C CYS A 137 -6.75 4.97 -2.05
N GLU A 138 -7.85 5.38 -1.40
CA GLU A 138 -9.08 5.78 -2.09
C GLU A 138 -8.87 7.04 -2.93
N LYS A 139 -8.27 8.09 -2.35
CA LYS A 139 -7.99 9.35 -3.04
C LYS A 139 -7.00 9.18 -4.19
N THR A 140 -5.90 8.48 -3.93
CA THR A 140 -4.85 8.23 -4.93
C THR A 140 -5.39 7.39 -6.10
N SER A 141 -6.13 6.31 -5.82
CA SER A 141 -6.70 5.48 -6.89
C SER A 141 -7.74 6.22 -7.71
N THR A 142 -8.55 7.10 -7.11
CA THR A 142 -9.48 7.96 -7.85
C THR A 142 -8.73 8.94 -8.75
N SER A 143 -7.74 9.65 -8.20
CA SER A 143 -6.92 10.61 -8.96
C SER A 143 -6.25 9.94 -10.17
N LEU A 144 -5.64 8.76 -9.97
CA LEU A 144 -4.98 8.04 -11.06
C LEU A 144 -5.99 7.54 -12.11
N ALA A 145 -7.14 7.03 -11.70
CA ALA A 145 -8.18 6.55 -12.61
C ALA A 145 -8.79 7.68 -13.46
N CYS A 146 -8.86 8.91 -12.93
CA CYS A 146 -9.35 10.08 -13.66
C CYS A 146 -8.30 10.69 -14.61
N ARG A 147 -7.00 10.44 -14.38
CA ARG A 147 -5.91 11.10 -15.12
C ARG A 147 -5.37 10.26 -16.28
N PHE A 148 -5.43 8.94 -16.19
CA PHE A 148 -4.74 8.03 -17.12
C PHE A 148 -5.67 6.99 -17.71
N ASP A 149 -5.53 6.72 -18.99
CA ASP A 149 -6.28 5.69 -19.69
C ASP A 149 -5.74 4.28 -19.36
N VAL A 150 -4.42 4.14 -19.28
CA VAL A 150 -3.78 2.88 -18.93
C VAL A 150 -2.89 3.06 -17.70
N ILE A 151 -3.06 2.18 -16.73
CA ILE A 151 -2.30 2.18 -15.47
C ILE A 151 -1.52 0.88 -15.36
N ARG A 152 -0.19 0.95 -15.48
CA ARG A 152 0.70 -0.21 -15.37
C ARG A 152 1.31 -0.31 -13.99
N VAL A 153 1.24 -1.50 -13.41
CA VAL A 153 1.79 -1.78 -12.07
C VAL A 153 2.61 -3.06 -12.10
N GLU A 154 3.62 -3.17 -11.25
CA GLU A 154 4.33 -4.44 -11.09
C GLU A 154 3.44 -5.54 -10.52
N ASP A 155 3.59 -6.78 -11.00
CA ASP A 155 2.91 -7.96 -10.43
C ASP A 155 3.62 -8.47 -9.17
N LEU A 156 3.53 -7.72 -8.09
CA LEU A 156 4.15 -8.07 -6.81
C LEU A 156 3.30 -9.06 -6.03
N LYS A 157 3.90 -10.18 -5.65
CA LYS A 157 3.29 -11.18 -4.77
C LYS A 157 3.45 -10.78 -3.30
N ILE A 158 2.64 -9.82 -2.84
CA ILE A 158 2.72 -9.23 -1.48
C ILE A 158 2.69 -10.32 -0.40
N GLY A 159 1.86 -11.36 -0.54
CA GLY A 159 1.79 -12.47 0.40
C GLY A 159 3.13 -13.20 0.56
N SER A 160 3.84 -13.45 -0.54
CA SER A 160 5.18 -14.06 -0.51
C SER A 160 6.22 -13.11 0.08
N MET A 161 6.15 -11.82 -0.25
CA MET A 161 7.06 -10.80 0.28
C MET A 161 6.93 -10.63 1.80
N THR A 162 5.74 -10.86 2.36
CA THR A 162 5.46 -10.68 3.80
C THR A 162 5.47 -11.98 4.59
N ARG A 163 5.96 -13.08 4.03
CA ARG A 163 6.14 -14.34 4.76
C ARG A 163 7.02 -14.13 6.00
N SER A 164 6.68 -14.86 7.07
CA SER A 164 7.49 -14.89 8.29
C SER A 164 8.84 -15.56 8.03
N ALA A 165 9.90 -15.01 8.60
CA ALA A 165 11.22 -15.63 8.62
C ALA A 165 11.46 -16.44 9.91
N LYS A 166 10.42 -16.78 10.67
CA LYS A 166 10.55 -17.42 11.98
C LYS A 166 11.19 -18.83 11.90
N GLY A 167 11.03 -19.53 10.78
CA GLY A 167 11.45 -20.90 10.63
C GLY A 167 10.62 -21.88 11.47
N THR A 168 11.13 -23.08 11.64
CA THR A 168 10.58 -24.15 12.49
C THR A 168 11.37 -24.27 13.80
N ALA A 169 10.97 -25.16 14.69
CA ALA A 169 11.74 -25.47 15.90
C ALA A 169 13.07 -26.17 15.57
N ALA A 170 13.07 -27.02 14.53
CA ALA A 170 14.27 -27.74 14.08
C ALA A 170 15.22 -26.83 13.27
N GLU A 171 14.67 -25.89 12.50
CA GLU A 171 15.42 -24.92 11.70
C GLU A 171 14.96 -23.49 12.02
N PRO A 172 15.50 -22.86 13.08
CA PRO A 172 15.14 -21.50 13.46
C PRO A 172 15.54 -20.49 12.38
N GLY A 173 14.63 -19.60 12.07
CA GLY A 173 14.87 -18.57 11.07
C GLY A 173 15.86 -17.51 11.51
N ARG A 174 16.57 -16.91 10.54
CA ARG A 174 17.52 -15.80 10.76
C ARG A 174 16.87 -14.44 10.52
N ASN A 175 17.38 -13.40 11.18
CA ASN A 175 16.94 -12.00 11.02
C ASN A 175 15.42 -11.77 11.20
N VAL A 176 14.78 -12.57 12.06
CA VAL A 176 13.31 -12.58 12.25
C VAL A 176 12.75 -11.22 12.62
N ARG A 177 13.43 -10.47 13.51
CA ARG A 177 13.01 -9.11 13.94
C ARG A 177 13.06 -8.12 12.79
N GLN A 178 14.15 -8.13 12.01
CA GLN A 178 14.36 -7.28 10.86
C GLN A 178 13.31 -7.55 9.78
N LYS A 179 13.11 -8.83 9.45
CA LYS A 179 12.07 -9.25 8.50
C LYS A 179 10.67 -8.86 8.95
N ALA A 180 10.37 -9.00 10.24
CA ALA A 180 9.08 -8.56 10.80
C ALA A 180 8.91 -7.03 10.72
N GLY A 181 10.00 -6.27 10.85
CA GLY A 181 10.02 -4.82 10.60
C GLY A 181 9.69 -4.49 9.16
N LEU A 182 10.41 -5.07 8.21
CA LEU A 182 10.17 -4.90 6.78
C LEU A 182 8.74 -5.30 6.39
N ASN A 183 8.25 -6.43 6.86
CA ASN A 183 6.87 -6.88 6.60
C ASN A 183 5.82 -5.84 7.05
N ARG A 184 6.04 -5.21 8.22
CA ARG A 184 5.16 -4.13 8.70
C ARG A 184 5.15 -2.93 7.77
N GLU A 185 6.33 -2.49 7.30
CA GLU A 185 6.43 -1.35 6.39
C GLU A 185 5.84 -1.68 5.01
N ILE A 186 6.06 -2.88 4.48
CA ILE A 186 5.40 -3.36 3.25
C ILE A 186 3.87 -3.29 3.37
N LEU A 187 3.31 -3.76 4.49
CA LEU A 187 1.87 -3.72 4.72
C LEU A 187 1.36 -2.30 4.99
N ARG A 188 2.19 -1.44 5.58
CA ARG A 188 1.87 -0.06 5.89
C ARG A 188 1.86 0.84 4.64
N SER A 189 2.70 0.57 3.65
CA SER A 189 2.77 1.37 2.40
C SER A 189 1.48 1.34 1.57
N GLY A 190 0.50 0.49 1.90
CA GLY A 190 -0.79 0.43 1.21
C GLY A 190 -0.75 -0.17 -0.20
N ARG A 191 0.43 -0.65 -0.66
CA ARG A 191 0.67 -1.07 -2.06
C ARG A 191 -0.33 -2.12 -2.59
N GLY A 192 -0.76 -3.06 -1.77
CA GLY A 192 -1.75 -4.07 -2.17
C GLY A 192 -3.17 -3.49 -2.23
N LEU A 193 -3.51 -2.61 -1.30
CA LEU A 193 -4.82 -1.95 -1.27
C LEU A 193 -4.98 -0.98 -2.44
N LEU A 194 -3.94 -0.19 -2.74
CA LEU A 194 -3.95 0.75 -3.87
C LEU A 194 -4.28 0.04 -5.19
N VAL A 195 -3.58 -1.06 -5.50
CA VAL A 195 -3.82 -1.82 -6.74
C VAL A 195 -5.23 -2.41 -6.78
N ARG A 196 -5.71 -2.95 -5.66
CA ARG A 196 -7.10 -3.43 -5.58
C ARG A 196 -8.09 -2.32 -5.91
N ARG A 197 -7.90 -1.13 -5.32
CA ARG A 197 -8.78 0.02 -5.59
C ARG A 197 -8.66 0.54 -7.02
N LEU A 198 -7.50 0.43 -7.64
CA LEU A 198 -7.35 0.74 -9.06
C LEU A 198 -8.16 -0.23 -9.91
N HIS A 199 -8.06 -1.54 -9.66
CA HIS A 199 -8.89 -2.54 -10.38
C HIS A 199 -10.40 -2.33 -10.17
N ASP A 200 -10.82 -1.97 -8.95
CA ASP A 200 -12.22 -1.70 -8.64
C ASP A 200 -12.76 -0.47 -9.40
N LYS A 201 -11.92 0.58 -9.57
CA LYS A 201 -12.32 1.88 -10.15
C LYS A 201 -12.06 2.01 -11.65
N ALA A 202 -11.06 1.32 -12.15
CA ALA A 202 -10.62 1.35 -13.54
C ALA A 202 -10.50 -0.09 -14.10
N PRO A 203 -11.59 -0.88 -14.09
CA PRO A 203 -11.54 -2.25 -14.61
C PRO A 203 -11.14 -2.25 -16.08
N GLY A 204 -10.29 -3.22 -16.47
CA GLY A 204 -9.78 -3.32 -17.85
C GLY A 204 -8.65 -2.35 -18.21
N ARG A 205 -8.41 -1.29 -17.39
CA ARG A 205 -7.37 -0.29 -17.64
C ARG A 205 -6.11 -0.48 -16.78
N VAL A 206 -6.12 -1.45 -15.86
CA VAL A 206 -4.98 -1.75 -14.98
C VAL A 206 -4.24 -2.98 -15.50
N GLU A 207 -3.02 -2.78 -15.98
CA GLU A 207 -2.16 -3.81 -16.50
C GLU A 207 -1.07 -4.18 -15.51
N LYS A 208 -0.78 -5.48 -15.38
CA LYS A 208 0.31 -5.99 -14.55
C LYS A 208 1.53 -6.31 -15.38
N VAL A 209 2.67 -5.74 -14.99
CA VAL A 209 3.96 -5.94 -15.64
C VAL A 209 4.85 -6.82 -14.74
N ARG A 210 5.64 -7.70 -15.34
CA ARG A 210 6.61 -8.52 -14.61
C ARG A 210 7.68 -7.61 -13.97
N PRO A 211 8.02 -7.80 -12.68
CA PRO A 211 8.94 -6.90 -11.96
C PRO A 211 10.42 -7.11 -12.29
N ALA A 212 10.75 -8.08 -13.17
CA ALA A 212 12.14 -8.41 -13.47
C ALA A 212 12.85 -7.22 -14.16
N TYR A 213 13.99 -6.82 -13.60
CA TYR A 213 14.89 -5.78 -14.11
C TYR A 213 14.32 -4.35 -14.24
N THR A 214 13.10 -4.08 -13.82
CA THR A 214 12.52 -2.73 -13.91
C THR A 214 13.38 -1.67 -13.23
N GLY A 215 13.98 -1.98 -12.08
CA GLY A 215 14.88 -1.09 -11.35
C GLY A 215 16.34 -1.05 -11.83
N GLN A 216 16.76 -1.96 -12.73
CA GLN A 216 18.15 -2.04 -13.23
C GLN A 216 18.29 -1.56 -14.69
N ARG A 217 17.18 -1.52 -15.42
CA ARG A 217 17.11 -1.03 -16.80
C ARG A 217 17.09 0.49 -16.82
N CYS A 218 17.88 1.07 -17.71
CA CYS A 218 17.81 2.50 -17.99
C CYS A 218 16.56 2.82 -18.82
N SER A 219 15.73 3.75 -18.35
CA SER A 219 14.52 4.15 -19.08
C SER A 219 14.82 4.98 -20.35
N ALA A 220 16.03 5.52 -20.49
CA ALA A 220 16.44 6.30 -21.65
C ALA A 220 17.04 5.42 -22.76
N CYS A 221 18.05 4.59 -22.44
CA CYS A 221 18.76 3.81 -23.47
C CYS A 221 18.50 2.29 -23.44
N GLY A 222 17.74 1.80 -22.45
CA GLY A 222 17.44 0.39 -22.34
C GLY A 222 18.55 -0.51 -21.77
N HIS A 223 19.76 0.02 -21.50
CA HIS A 223 20.87 -0.74 -20.91
C HIS A 223 20.51 -1.30 -19.53
N ILE A 224 20.88 -2.55 -19.27
CA ILE A 224 20.60 -3.23 -17.99
C ILE A 224 21.93 -3.51 -17.29
N ALA A 225 22.13 -2.88 -16.14
CA ALA A 225 23.28 -3.14 -15.28
C ALA A 225 22.89 -2.96 -13.81
N ALA A 226 23.29 -3.92 -12.97
CA ALA A 226 23.06 -3.85 -11.52
C ALA A 226 23.73 -2.63 -10.89
N GLY A 227 24.92 -2.24 -11.37
CA GLY A 227 25.67 -1.07 -10.90
C GLY A 227 25.05 0.29 -11.26
N SER A 228 24.07 0.34 -12.18
CA SER A 228 23.41 1.59 -12.53
C SER A 228 22.50 2.12 -11.41
N ARG A 229 22.07 1.29 -10.46
CA ARG A 229 21.35 1.73 -9.26
C ARG A 229 22.35 1.99 -8.13
N GLU A 230 22.86 3.22 -8.04
CA GLU A 230 23.86 3.60 -7.04
C GLU A 230 23.32 3.59 -5.60
N SER A 231 22.05 3.94 -5.44
CA SER A 231 21.38 3.93 -4.13
C SER A 231 19.88 3.62 -4.26
N GLN A 232 19.15 3.66 -3.14
CA GLN A 232 17.70 3.53 -3.15
C GLN A 232 17.01 4.66 -3.93
N ALA A 233 17.60 5.86 -3.93
CA ALA A 233 17.00 7.04 -4.56
C ALA A 233 17.69 7.44 -5.88
N LEU A 234 18.93 7.00 -6.13
CA LEU A 234 19.73 7.44 -7.27
C LEU A 234 19.98 6.31 -8.26
N PHE A 235 19.58 6.54 -9.48
CA PHE A 235 19.91 5.73 -10.66
C PHE A 235 20.83 6.55 -11.57
N ARG A 236 21.98 5.99 -11.96
CA ARG A 236 22.88 6.54 -12.97
C ARG A 236 23.25 5.45 -13.95
N CYS A 237 22.89 5.61 -15.19
CA CYS A 237 23.16 4.61 -16.22
C CYS A 237 24.66 4.50 -16.51
N ALA A 238 25.21 3.30 -16.40
CA ALA A 238 26.61 3.05 -16.71
C ALA A 238 26.95 3.21 -18.21
N ALA A 239 25.95 3.11 -19.10
CA ALA A 239 26.18 3.20 -20.56
C ALA A 239 25.99 4.63 -21.10
N CYS A 240 24.90 5.32 -20.72
CA CYS A 240 24.57 6.63 -21.30
C CYS A 240 24.69 7.81 -20.30
N GLY A 241 25.06 7.55 -19.04
CA GLY A 241 25.18 8.59 -18.03
C GLY A 241 23.86 9.19 -17.52
N ASN A 242 22.71 8.76 -18.05
CA ASN A 242 21.40 9.28 -17.64
C ASN A 242 21.19 9.11 -16.13
N THR A 243 20.89 10.22 -15.44
CA THR A 243 20.73 10.26 -14.00
C THR A 243 19.30 10.63 -13.63
N LEU A 244 18.67 9.81 -12.80
CA LEU A 244 17.26 9.95 -12.38
C LEU A 244 17.07 9.46 -10.93
N ASN A 245 15.91 9.80 -10.36
CA ASN A 245 15.42 9.06 -9.20
C ASN A 245 15.18 7.59 -9.58
N ALA A 246 15.71 6.65 -8.78
CA ALA A 246 15.68 5.21 -9.10
C ALA A 246 14.25 4.66 -9.21
N ASP A 247 13.33 5.11 -8.37
CA ASP A 247 11.94 4.66 -8.36
C ASP A 247 11.18 5.26 -9.57
N VAL A 248 11.51 6.49 -9.99
CA VAL A 248 10.96 7.11 -11.21
C VAL A 248 11.49 6.39 -12.46
N ASN A 249 12.78 6.02 -12.49
CA ASN A 249 13.33 5.21 -13.58
C ASN A 249 12.59 3.86 -13.71
N ALA A 250 12.37 3.18 -12.58
CA ALA A 250 11.60 1.94 -12.55
C ALA A 250 10.16 2.15 -13.04
N ALA A 251 9.48 3.21 -12.58
CA ALA A 251 8.13 3.55 -13.01
C ALA A 251 8.03 3.82 -14.53
N ARG A 252 9.04 4.47 -15.13
CA ARG A 252 9.10 4.67 -16.59
C ARG A 252 9.26 3.34 -17.35
N ASN A 253 10.06 2.41 -16.84
CA ASN A 253 10.19 1.08 -17.42
C ASN A 253 8.88 0.28 -17.32
N ILE A 254 8.15 0.44 -16.20
CA ILE A 254 6.83 -0.15 -16.01
C ILE A 254 5.83 0.46 -17.00
N ALA A 255 5.84 1.80 -17.19
CA ALA A 255 4.98 2.48 -18.16
C ALA A 255 5.22 2.00 -19.59
N ALA A 256 6.47 1.74 -19.95
CA ALA A 256 6.84 1.21 -21.25
C ALA A 256 6.38 -0.25 -21.47
N GLY A 257 5.92 -0.95 -20.43
CA GLY A 257 5.43 -2.33 -20.52
C GLY A 257 6.53 -3.36 -20.83
N HIS A 258 7.81 -2.99 -20.65
CA HIS A 258 8.92 -3.87 -20.92
C HIS A 258 8.96 -5.04 -19.92
N ALA A 259 8.24 -6.11 -20.23
CA ALA A 259 8.62 -7.42 -19.77
C ALA A 259 9.95 -7.74 -20.44
N VAL A 260 11.06 -7.67 -19.72
CA VAL A 260 12.35 -8.13 -20.23
C VAL A 260 12.24 -9.65 -20.38
N THR A 261 11.90 -10.11 -21.57
CA THR A 261 12.23 -11.45 -21.99
C THR A 261 13.74 -11.44 -22.16
N ALA A 262 14.46 -11.99 -21.17
CA ALA A 262 15.87 -12.33 -21.34
C ALA A 262 15.95 -13.39 -22.46
N ARG A 263 16.15 -12.94 -23.69
CA ARG A 263 16.58 -13.82 -24.78
C ARG A 263 18.09 -13.95 -24.67
N GLY A 264 18.53 -15.16 -24.37
CA GLY A 264 19.84 -15.69 -24.74
C GLY A 264 21.02 -15.09 -23.93
N GLY A 265 21.39 -15.76 -22.89
CA GLY A 265 22.68 -15.70 -22.22
C GLY A 265 22.75 -16.88 -21.28
N GLU A 266 23.53 -17.89 -21.69
CA GLU A 266 23.81 -19.05 -20.85
C GLU A 266 24.35 -18.61 -19.48
N GLY A 267 23.85 -19.22 -18.43
CA GLY A 267 24.57 -19.34 -17.16
C GLY A 267 24.61 -18.11 -16.27
N VAL A 268 23.48 -17.50 -15.90
CA VAL A 268 23.48 -16.55 -14.78
C VAL A 268 22.50 -17.01 -13.70
N ALA A 269 23.07 -17.21 -12.50
CA ALA A 269 22.38 -17.56 -11.28
C ALA A 269 21.10 -16.73 -11.08
N ARG A 270 20.04 -17.35 -10.53
CA ARG A 270 18.78 -16.71 -10.19
C ARG A 270 19.02 -15.38 -9.48
N PRO A 271 18.52 -14.24 -10.00
CA PRO A 271 18.66 -12.98 -9.30
C PRO A 271 17.90 -13.06 -7.99
N VAL A 272 18.64 -13.05 -6.91
CA VAL A 272 18.08 -12.78 -5.57
C VAL A 272 17.71 -11.30 -5.59
N ASN A 273 16.42 -11.00 -5.62
CA ASN A 273 15.89 -9.65 -5.52
C ASN A 273 16.12 -9.14 -4.08
N ARG A 274 17.38 -8.77 -3.77
CA ARG A 274 17.77 -8.11 -2.53
C ARG A 274 17.57 -6.63 -2.73
N GLU A 275 16.44 -6.09 -2.26
CA GLU A 275 16.36 -4.67 -1.97
C GLU A 275 17.54 -4.33 -1.04
N PRO A 276 18.38 -3.33 -1.35
CA PRO A 276 19.44 -2.92 -0.44
C PRO A 276 18.82 -2.54 0.90
N GLN A 277 19.35 -3.09 1.97
CA GLN A 277 18.85 -2.86 3.32
C GLN A 277 19.12 -1.41 3.70
N PRO A 278 18.19 -0.70 4.37
CA PRO A 278 18.47 0.63 4.87
C PRO A 278 19.62 0.54 5.89
N VAL A 279 20.71 1.26 5.61
CA VAL A 279 21.78 1.48 6.56
C VAL A 279 21.21 2.33 7.69
N LEU A 280 21.05 1.75 8.87
CA LEU A 280 20.77 2.52 10.08
C LEU A 280 22.05 3.30 10.42
N LEU A 281 22.04 4.61 10.20
CA LEU A 281 23.05 5.47 10.75
C LEU A 281 23.02 5.37 12.29
N PRO A 282 24.17 5.24 12.95
CA PRO A 282 24.21 5.26 14.40
C PRO A 282 23.74 6.63 14.88
N THR A 283 22.78 6.66 15.79
CA THR A 283 22.39 7.86 16.54
C THR A 283 23.54 8.19 17.49
N VAL A 284 24.18 9.33 17.26
CA VAL A 284 25.03 10.04 18.23
C VAL A 284 24.16 10.60 19.33
#